data_0af4880ecc1e13e11e49e5c4da03177a
#
_entry.id   0af4880ecc1e13e11e49e5c4da03177a
#
_cell.length_a   1.000
_cell.length_b   1.000
_cell.length_c   1.000
_cell.angle_alpha   90.00
_cell.angle_beta   90.00
_cell.angle_gamma   90.00
#
_symmetry.space_group_name_H-M   'P 1'
#
loop_
_entity.id
_entity.type
_entity.pdbx_description
1 polymer ?
#
loop_
_entity_poly.entity_id
_entity_poly.type
_entity_poly.pdbx_seq_one_letter_code
_entity_poly.pdbx_strand_id
1 'polypeptide(L)'
;MTPAAPVGRVERIVAIDVLRGFALLGILVANITLFDLDGFDAVEQSFEDLVIGAAGAPFMVVLLIFVLNKMMAVFSMLFGAGVLLVTERIEARGESAFGVHYVRNVLLAGIGLAHSALWFGDVLLIYGLSALFLYPLRRLAARTLLVAGTAVWLFAAYVGDPVAEYVVRAPAMMLVGMGLYRLGVINAGRDAAWYRMATRRSFAMGLPLCSVAWVFVEDQEDLALLVNNLGVPFMALGYVCLVMWVCKEGRLPRVQARLAAAGQMALTNYLMQTVLGMLSIGALNHLRGERVTAFWMMLATFTIWAVQLAWSAPWLRVFRFGPAEWAWRSATYRRVQRFRA
;
A
#
# COMPACT_ATOMS: atom_id res chain seq x y z
N MET A 1 35.91 -1.63 1.47
CA MET A 1 34.54 -2.19 1.58
C MET A 1 33.83 -1.88 0.27
N THR A 2 33.46 -2.88 -0.51
CA THR A 2 32.66 -2.71 -1.73
C THR A 2 31.27 -2.21 -1.32
N PRO A 3 30.76 -1.10 -1.88
CA PRO A 3 29.44 -0.60 -1.49
C PRO A 3 28.33 -1.59 -1.86
N ALA A 4 27.36 -1.76 -0.97
CA ALA A 4 26.20 -2.63 -1.18
C ALA A 4 25.54 -2.35 -2.53
N ALA A 5 25.26 -3.39 -3.32
CA ALA A 5 24.66 -3.27 -4.64
C ALA A 5 23.15 -3.54 -4.61
N PRO A 6 22.34 -2.89 -5.46
CA PRO A 6 20.91 -3.17 -5.55
C PRO A 6 20.62 -4.61 -5.99
N VAL A 7 19.45 -5.12 -5.60
CA VAL A 7 18.96 -6.48 -5.94
C VAL A 7 18.91 -6.68 -7.44
N GLY A 8 19.54 -7.75 -7.93
CA GLY A 8 19.51 -8.16 -9.35
C GLY A 8 18.13 -8.69 -9.78
N ARG A 9 17.89 -8.78 -11.11
CA ARG A 9 16.63 -9.31 -11.68
C ARG A 9 16.38 -10.78 -11.28
N VAL A 10 17.41 -11.59 -11.16
CA VAL A 10 17.34 -13.04 -10.85
C VAL A 10 16.87 -13.32 -9.41
N GLU A 11 17.08 -12.39 -8.49
CA GLU A 11 16.72 -12.55 -7.08
C GLU A 11 15.29 -12.02 -6.74
N ARG A 12 14.53 -11.60 -7.74
CA ARG A 12 13.24 -10.92 -7.56
C ARG A 12 12.11 -11.91 -7.35
N ILE A 13 11.30 -11.68 -6.32
CA ILE A 13 10.07 -12.45 -6.09
C ILE A 13 8.93 -11.74 -6.82
N VAL A 14 8.57 -12.23 -8.00
CA VAL A 14 7.56 -11.61 -8.88
C VAL A 14 6.21 -11.43 -8.17
N ALA A 15 5.80 -12.39 -7.34
CA ALA A 15 4.54 -12.30 -6.59
C ALA A 15 4.48 -11.08 -5.66
N ILE A 16 5.61 -10.64 -5.08
CA ILE A 16 5.67 -9.41 -4.27
C ILE A 16 5.44 -8.17 -5.15
N ASP A 17 6.01 -8.14 -6.35
CA ASP A 17 5.79 -7.04 -7.28
C ASP A 17 4.33 -7.00 -7.77
N VAL A 18 3.70 -8.15 -8.03
CA VAL A 18 2.26 -8.25 -8.36
C VAL A 18 1.41 -7.72 -7.21
N LEU A 19 1.70 -8.15 -5.97
CA LEU A 19 0.97 -7.72 -4.80
C LEU A 19 1.13 -6.21 -4.54
N ARG A 20 2.33 -5.67 -4.77
CA ARG A 20 2.59 -4.23 -4.67
C ARG A 20 1.81 -3.44 -5.71
N GLY A 21 1.77 -3.91 -6.95
CA GLY A 21 0.96 -3.31 -8.03
C GLY A 21 -0.54 -3.36 -7.71
N PHE A 22 -1.03 -4.48 -7.21
CA PHE A 22 -2.42 -4.63 -6.77
C PHE A 22 -2.77 -3.62 -5.66
N ALA A 23 -1.97 -3.55 -4.59
CA ALA A 23 -2.20 -2.64 -3.48
C ALA A 23 -2.12 -1.17 -3.92
N LEU A 24 -1.17 -0.82 -4.80
CA LEU A 24 -1.02 0.52 -5.35
C LEU A 24 -2.26 0.99 -6.13
N LEU A 25 -2.85 0.12 -6.95
CA LEU A 25 -4.09 0.44 -7.66
C LEU A 25 -5.24 0.62 -6.66
N GLY A 26 -5.35 -0.25 -5.65
CA GLY A 26 -6.38 -0.11 -4.62
C GLY A 26 -6.24 1.16 -3.79
N ILE A 27 -5.02 1.62 -3.48
CA ILE A 27 -4.77 2.88 -2.77
C ILE A 27 -5.33 4.08 -3.56
N LEU A 28 -5.23 4.11 -4.88
CA LEU A 28 -5.80 5.19 -5.68
C LEU A 28 -7.31 5.33 -5.49
N VAL A 29 -8.05 4.21 -5.33
CA VAL A 29 -9.50 4.25 -5.11
C VAL A 29 -9.86 4.98 -3.81
N ALA A 30 -9.03 4.85 -2.77
CA ALA A 30 -9.21 5.61 -1.54
C ALA A 30 -8.76 7.08 -1.72
N ASN A 31 -7.59 7.30 -2.32
CA ASN A 31 -7.00 8.62 -2.42
C ASN A 31 -7.75 9.55 -3.39
N ILE A 32 -8.43 9.00 -4.41
CA ILE A 32 -9.16 9.83 -5.40
C ILE A 32 -10.25 10.69 -4.74
N THR A 33 -10.81 10.23 -3.62
CA THR A 33 -11.83 10.94 -2.86
C THR A 33 -11.28 12.13 -2.08
N LEU A 34 -9.95 12.21 -1.95
CA LEU A 34 -9.26 13.20 -1.12
C LEU A 34 -8.48 14.24 -1.94
N PHE A 35 -8.41 14.11 -3.28
CA PHE A 35 -7.54 14.95 -4.10
C PHE A 35 -8.04 16.39 -4.31
N ASP A 36 -9.29 16.68 -4.00
CA ASP A 36 -9.86 18.04 -4.06
C ASP A 36 -10.13 18.66 -2.67
N LEU A 37 -9.60 18.03 -1.61
CA LEU A 37 -9.75 18.50 -0.24
C LEU A 37 -8.51 19.27 0.22
N ASP A 38 -8.74 20.32 1.01
CA ASP A 38 -7.67 21.17 1.54
C ASP A 38 -7.08 20.66 2.86
N GLY A 39 -7.60 19.56 3.42
CA GLY A 39 -7.10 18.98 4.66
C GLY A 39 -8.00 17.89 5.24
N PHE A 40 -7.60 17.38 6.39
CA PHE A 40 -8.34 16.32 7.09
C PHE A 40 -9.73 16.76 7.58
N ASP A 41 -9.91 18.02 7.93
CA ASP A 41 -11.20 18.54 8.43
C ASP A 41 -12.33 18.48 7.37
N ALA A 42 -11.96 18.45 6.09
CA ALA A 42 -12.91 18.35 4.97
C ALA A 42 -13.30 16.90 4.62
N VAL A 43 -12.68 15.90 5.24
CA VAL A 43 -12.85 14.49 4.86
C VAL A 43 -14.24 13.98 5.19
N GLU A 44 -14.77 14.30 6.38
CA GLU A 44 -16.08 13.84 6.83
C GLU A 44 -17.19 14.32 5.89
N GLN A 45 -17.25 15.63 5.62
CA GLN A 45 -18.22 16.22 4.71
C GLN A 45 -18.08 15.68 3.28
N SER A 46 -16.87 15.34 2.85
CA SER A 46 -16.63 14.73 1.55
C SER A 46 -17.27 13.35 1.43
N PHE A 47 -17.26 12.55 2.50
CA PHE A 47 -17.93 11.24 2.48
C PHE A 47 -19.45 11.36 2.42
N GLU A 48 -20.04 12.33 3.08
CA GLU A 48 -21.49 12.64 2.99
C GLU A 48 -21.86 13.02 1.54
N ASP A 49 -21.09 13.91 0.92
CA ASP A 49 -21.31 14.33 -0.46
C ASP A 49 -21.19 13.17 -1.46
N LEU A 50 -20.32 12.17 -1.21
CA LEU A 50 -20.13 11.02 -2.10
C LEU A 50 -21.34 10.09 -2.16
N VAL A 51 -22.21 10.07 -1.15
CA VAL A 51 -23.43 9.24 -1.15
C VAL A 51 -24.48 9.81 -2.09
N ILE A 52 -24.37 11.09 -2.48
CA ILE A 52 -25.32 11.76 -3.36
C ILE A 52 -25.23 11.19 -4.79
N GLY A 53 -26.39 10.81 -5.33
CA GLY A 53 -26.54 10.28 -6.68
C GLY A 53 -26.51 8.75 -6.80
N ALA A 54 -26.94 8.25 -7.95
CA ALA A 54 -27.18 6.82 -8.18
C ALA A 54 -25.92 5.91 -8.03
N ALA A 55 -24.74 6.46 -8.27
CA ALA A 55 -23.46 5.75 -8.13
C ALA A 55 -22.80 5.95 -6.74
N GLY A 56 -23.30 6.86 -5.92
CA GLY A 56 -22.69 7.24 -4.64
C GLY A 56 -22.73 6.10 -3.62
N ALA A 57 -23.90 5.63 -3.26
CA ALA A 57 -24.06 4.57 -2.27
C ALA A 57 -23.33 3.25 -2.66
N PRO A 58 -23.43 2.71 -3.90
CA PRO A 58 -22.65 1.54 -4.30
C PRO A 58 -21.13 1.79 -4.23
N PHE A 59 -20.67 2.96 -4.60
CA PHE A 59 -19.25 3.31 -4.52
C PHE A 59 -18.76 3.33 -3.07
N MET A 60 -19.53 3.94 -2.16
CA MET A 60 -19.21 3.98 -0.73
C MET A 60 -19.16 2.57 -0.12
N VAL A 61 -20.12 1.70 -0.44
CA VAL A 61 -20.10 0.29 0.00
C VAL A 61 -18.81 -0.41 -0.45
N VAL A 62 -18.43 -0.25 -1.73
CA VAL A 62 -17.19 -0.84 -2.25
C VAL A 62 -15.98 -0.24 -1.55
N LEU A 63 -15.93 1.08 -1.38
CA LEU A 63 -14.84 1.80 -0.74
C LEU A 63 -14.65 1.31 0.71
N LEU A 64 -15.69 1.31 1.51
CA LEU A 64 -15.63 0.98 2.94
C LEU A 64 -15.37 -0.50 3.19
N ILE A 65 -16.04 -1.40 2.48
CA ILE A 65 -15.92 -2.85 2.73
C ILE A 65 -14.62 -3.40 2.15
N PHE A 66 -14.22 -2.96 0.94
CA PHE A 66 -13.13 -3.62 0.20
C PHE A 66 -11.83 -2.84 0.12
N VAL A 67 -11.84 -1.51 0.27
CA VAL A 67 -10.68 -0.68 -0.08
C VAL A 67 -10.11 0.08 1.11
N LEU A 68 -10.94 0.92 1.76
CA LEU A 68 -10.49 1.86 2.79
C LEU A 68 -9.79 1.13 3.94
N ASN A 69 -8.62 1.59 4.32
CA ASN A 69 -7.70 0.97 5.29
C ASN A 69 -7.12 -0.40 4.88
N LYS A 70 -7.81 -1.20 4.04
CA LYS A 70 -7.38 -2.54 3.63
C LYS A 70 -6.18 -2.48 2.69
N MET A 71 -6.22 -1.58 1.70
CA MET A 71 -5.11 -1.43 0.74
C MET A 71 -3.88 -0.80 1.39
N MET A 72 -4.08 0.18 2.29
CA MET A 72 -3.01 0.72 3.11
C MET A 72 -2.38 -0.37 4.00
N ALA A 73 -3.19 -1.22 4.64
CA ALA A 73 -2.71 -2.34 5.45
C ALA A 73 -1.86 -3.32 4.62
N VAL A 74 -2.32 -3.71 3.42
CA VAL A 74 -1.54 -4.57 2.49
C VAL A 74 -0.22 -3.91 2.13
N PHE A 75 -0.23 -2.62 1.80
CA PHE A 75 0.98 -1.90 1.40
C PHE A 75 1.95 -1.74 2.58
N SER A 76 1.44 -1.49 3.78
CA SER A 76 2.23 -1.45 5.02
C SER A 76 2.88 -2.80 5.33
N MET A 77 2.12 -3.91 5.20
CA MET A 77 2.66 -5.28 5.35
C MET A 77 3.79 -5.53 4.34
N LEU A 78 3.61 -5.11 3.08
CA LEU A 78 4.66 -5.23 2.06
C LEU A 78 5.90 -4.40 2.36
N PHE A 79 5.70 -3.22 2.94
CA PHE A 79 6.82 -2.35 3.31
C PHE A 79 7.62 -2.97 4.46
N GLY A 80 6.95 -3.48 5.51
CA GLY A 80 7.57 -4.20 6.61
C GLY A 80 8.33 -5.46 6.13
N ALA A 81 7.70 -6.28 5.27
CA ALA A 81 8.37 -7.40 4.62
C ALA A 81 9.60 -6.96 3.82
N GLY A 82 9.52 -5.80 3.14
CA GLY A 82 10.61 -5.19 2.41
C GLY A 82 11.81 -4.81 3.27
N VAL A 83 11.58 -4.39 4.52
CA VAL A 83 12.65 -4.12 5.50
C VAL A 83 13.47 -5.40 5.73
N LEU A 84 12.81 -6.54 6.01
CA LEU A 84 13.50 -7.81 6.21
C LEU A 84 14.16 -8.29 4.91
N LEU A 85 13.45 -8.27 3.80
CA LEU A 85 13.97 -8.73 2.52
C LEU A 85 15.26 -8.01 2.11
N VAL A 86 15.33 -6.70 2.31
CA VAL A 86 16.51 -5.89 1.95
C VAL A 86 17.64 -6.12 2.94
N THR A 87 17.36 -6.10 4.24
CA THR A 87 18.40 -6.24 5.28
C THR A 87 19.01 -7.63 5.27
N GLU A 88 18.22 -8.70 5.17
CA GLU A 88 18.69 -10.08 5.12
C GLU A 88 19.58 -10.33 3.87
N ARG A 89 19.22 -9.75 2.72
CA ARG A 89 20.06 -9.88 1.51
C ARG A 89 21.39 -9.16 1.60
N ILE A 90 21.44 -8.02 2.29
CA ILE A 90 22.70 -7.28 2.50
C ILE A 90 23.56 -8.07 3.51
N GLU A 91 22.96 -8.53 4.61
CA GLU A 91 23.63 -9.31 5.64
C GLU A 91 24.14 -10.66 5.10
N ALA A 92 23.40 -11.31 4.19
CA ALA A 92 23.83 -12.56 3.52
C ALA A 92 25.08 -12.38 2.63
N ARG A 93 25.41 -11.14 2.24
CA ARG A 93 26.66 -10.80 1.51
C ARG A 93 27.80 -10.45 2.45
N GLY A 94 27.60 -10.58 3.76
CA GLY A 94 28.59 -10.19 4.78
C GLY A 94 28.69 -8.67 4.98
N GLU A 95 27.72 -7.89 4.50
CA GLU A 95 27.70 -6.43 4.59
C GLU A 95 26.76 -5.96 5.71
N SER A 96 27.04 -4.79 6.30
CA SER A 96 26.13 -4.18 7.28
C SER A 96 24.94 -3.53 6.58
N ALA A 97 23.74 -3.96 6.94
CA ALA A 97 22.51 -3.37 6.43
C ALA A 97 22.14 -2.01 7.06
N PHE A 98 22.77 -1.66 8.20
CA PHE A 98 22.43 -0.48 8.99
C PHE A 98 22.44 0.81 8.16
N GLY A 99 23.59 1.15 7.58
CA GLY A 99 23.75 2.41 6.83
C GLY A 99 22.80 2.51 5.64
N VAL A 100 22.68 1.43 4.87
CA VAL A 100 21.79 1.40 3.69
C VAL A 100 20.32 1.54 4.13
N HIS A 101 19.91 0.85 5.22
CA HIS A 101 18.56 0.93 5.72
C HIS A 101 18.17 2.36 6.15
N TYR A 102 19.02 3.00 6.99
CA TYR A 102 18.72 4.34 7.49
C TYR A 102 18.75 5.39 6.39
N VAL A 103 19.77 5.41 5.54
CA VAL A 103 19.85 6.36 4.40
C VAL A 103 18.64 6.20 3.47
N ARG A 104 18.27 4.96 3.14
CA ARG A 104 17.13 4.65 2.29
C ARG A 104 15.82 5.21 2.84
N ASN A 105 15.56 5.06 4.13
CA ASN A 105 14.30 5.45 4.75
C ASN A 105 14.27 6.94 5.12
N VAL A 106 15.40 7.56 5.46
CA VAL A 106 15.50 9.03 5.58
C VAL A 106 15.22 9.71 4.24
N LEU A 107 15.81 9.20 3.15
CA LEU A 107 15.49 9.71 1.81
C LEU A 107 14.03 9.53 1.43
N LEU A 108 13.41 8.39 1.80
CA LEU A 108 11.99 8.17 1.57
C LEU A 108 11.13 9.15 2.38
N ALA A 109 11.47 9.37 3.66
CA ALA A 109 10.80 10.37 4.49
C ALA A 109 10.94 11.79 3.91
N GLY A 110 12.12 12.13 3.37
CA GLY A 110 12.34 13.40 2.65
C GLY A 110 11.48 13.55 1.39
N ILE A 111 11.34 12.47 0.60
CA ILE A 111 10.42 12.44 -0.54
C ILE A 111 8.98 12.61 -0.07
N GLY A 112 8.58 11.91 1.01
CA GLY A 112 7.26 12.02 1.61
C GLY A 112 6.99 13.44 2.13
N LEU A 113 7.96 14.07 2.79
CA LEU A 113 7.82 15.45 3.26
C LEU A 113 7.62 16.44 2.09
N ALA A 114 8.35 16.27 1.01
CA ALA A 114 8.15 17.09 -0.20
C ALA A 114 6.78 16.81 -0.86
N HIS A 115 6.34 15.55 -0.84
CA HIS A 115 5.06 15.15 -1.40
C HIS A 115 3.87 15.58 -0.53
N SER A 116 4.01 15.59 0.82
CA SER A 116 2.97 16.08 1.73
C SER A 116 2.75 17.60 1.61
N ALA A 117 3.75 18.35 1.14
CA ALA A 117 3.55 19.75 0.78
C ALA A 117 2.67 19.95 -0.48
N LEU A 118 2.56 18.93 -1.34
CA LEU A 118 1.67 18.93 -2.49
C LEU A 118 0.27 18.42 -2.12
N TRP A 119 0.20 17.38 -1.26
CA TRP A 119 -1.05 16.72 -0.90
C TRP A 119 -0.97 16.12 0.52
N PHE A 120 -1.90 16.49 1.38
CA PHE A 120 -1.90 16.15 2.81
C PHE A 120 -2.00 14.65 3.11
N GLY A 121 -2.59 13.85 2.22
CA GLY A 121 -2.79 12.40 2.38
C GLY A 121 -1.54 11.54 2.09
N ASP A 122 -0.31 12.13 2.13
CA ASP A 122 0.92 11.37 1.90
C ASP A 122 1.19 10.32 2.97
N VAL A 123 1.54 9.11 2.54
CA VAL A 123 1.94 8.01 3.44
C VAL A 123 3.45 7.76 3.47
N LEU A 124 4.22 8.32 2.51
CA LEU A 124 5.66 8.02 2.38
C LEU A 124 6.47 8.54 3.56
N LEU A 125 6.10 9.72 4.08
CA LEU A 125 6.71 10.30 5.27
C LEU A 125 6.57 9.36 6.46
N ILE A 126 5.35 8.91 6.74
CA ILE A 126 5.04 7.98 7.84
C ILE A 126 5.77 6.66 7.63
N TYR A 127 5.81 6.13 6.41
CA TYR A 127 6.48 4.88 6.09
C TYR A 127 8.00 4.98 6.28
N GLY A 128 8.61 6.07 5.82
CA GLY A 128 10.03 6.32 6.01
C GLY A 128 10.40 6.41 7.49
N LEU A 129 9.67 7.21 8.26
CA LEU A 129 9.90 7.38 9.70
C LEU A 129 9.66 6.07 10.46
N SER A 130 8.53 5.38 10.22
CA SER A 130 8.22 4.10 10.86
C SER A 130 9.32 3.06 10.65
N ALA A 131 9.86 2.96 9.44
CA ALA A 131 10.91 2.01 9.13
C ALA A 131 12.19 2.24 9.95
N LEU A 132 12.53 3.49 10.28
CA LEU A 132 13.69 3.80 11.13
C LEU A 132 13.55 3.16 12.52
N PHE A 133 12.35 3.21 13.10
CA PHE A 133 12.04 2.61 14.40
C PHE A 133 11.89 1.09 14.34
N LEU A 134 11.48 0.53 13.19
CA LEU A 134 11.27 -0.91 13.03
C LEU A 134 12.57 -1.70 12.80
N TYR A 135 13.66 -1.05 12.41
CA TYR A 135 14.93 -1.72 12.14
C TYR A 135 15.48 -2.55 13.32
N PRO A 136 15.51 -2.06 14.57
CA PRO A 136 15.94 -2.85 15.72
C PRO A 136 15.08 -4.09 15.93
N LEU A 137 13.78 -4.02 15.62
CA LEU A 137 12.81 -5.09 15.83
C LEU A 137 12.91 -6.21 14.77
N ARG A 138 13.70 -6.03 13.74
CA ARG A 138 13.84 -6.97 12.63
C ARG A 138 14.34 -8.36 13.04
N ARG A 139 14.97 -8.49 14.20
CA ARG A 139 15.48 -9.77 14.73
C ARG A 139 14.49 -10.53 15.61
N LEU A 140 13.36 -9.91 15.96
CA LEU A 140 12.34 -10.55 16.80
C LEU A 140 11.71 -11.76 16.09
N ALA A 141 11.24 -12.72 16.88
CA ALA A 141 10.51 -13.89 16.37
C ALA A 141 9.22 -13.48 15.64
N ALA A 142 8.81 -14.27 14.65
CA ALA A 142 7.60 -14.01 13.86
C ALA A 142 6.36 -13.80 14.75
N ARG A 143 6.19 -14.66 15.78
CA ARG A 143 5.08 -14.57 16.72
C ARG A 143 5.07 -13.24 17.48
N THR A 144 6.23 -12.78 17.96
CA THR A 144 6.35 -11.50 18.66
C THR A 144 5.98 -10.33 17.77
N LEU A 145 6.46 -10.34 16.51
CA LEU A 145 6.13 -9.31 15.52
C LEU A 145 4.63 -9.26 15.20
N LEU A 146 4.00 -10.43 15.05
CA LEU A 146 2.55 -10.52 14.80
C LEU A 146 1.74 -10.03 15.98
N VAL A 147 2.07 -10.49 17.20
CA VAL A 147 1.37 -10.07 18.43
C VAL A 147 1.53 -8.57 18.65
N ALA A 148 2.77 -8.05 18.58
CA ALA A 148 3.02 -6.63 18.77
C ALA A 148 2.29 -5.78 17.71
N GLY A 149 2.37 -6.16 16.42
CA GLY A 149 1.68 -5.43 15.35
C GLY A 149 0.17 -5.44 15.51
N THR A 150 -0.43 -6.59 15.87
CA THR A 150 -1.87 -6.69 16.13
C THR A 150 -2.28 -5.87 17.35
N ALA A 151 -1.50 -5.92 18.45
CA ALA A 151 -1.79 -5.13 19.65
C ALA A 151 -1.75 -3.62 19.38
N VAL A 152 -0.74 -3.15 18.64
CA VAL A 152 -0.62 -1.73 18.24
C VAL A 152 -1.78 -1.33 17.31
N TRP A 153 -2.20 -2.20 16.40
CA TRP A 153 -3.36 -1.97 15.54
C TRP A 153 -4.66 -1.81 16.33
N LEU A 154 -4.91 -2.71 17.28
CA LEU A 154 -6.11 -2.66 18.13
C LEU A 154 -6.08 -1.44 19.08
N PHE A 155 -4.90 -1.08 19.58
CA PHE A 155 -4.74 0.13 20.38
C PHE A 155 -5.06 1.39 19.58
N ALA A 156 -4.59 1.48 18.33
CA ALA A 156 -4.92 2.61 17.45
C ALA A 156 -6.44 2.72 17.22
N ALA A 157 -7.13 1.58 17.04
CA ALA A 157 -8.59 1.55 16.90
C ALA A 157 -9.34 2.03 18.15
N TYR A 158 -8.75 1.83 19.34
CA TYR A 158 -9.33 2.26 20.61
C TYR A 158 -9.15 3.77 20.88
N VAL A 159 -8.04 4.35 20.40
CA VAL A 159 -7.74 5.79 20.63
C VAL A 159 -8.74 6.71 19.94
N GLY A 160 -9.29 6.30 18.78
CA GLY A 160 -10.36 7.02 18.09
C GLY A 160 -9.97 8.37 17.47
N ASP A 161 -8.71 8.81 17.59
CA ASP A 161 -8.22 10.03 16.94
C ASP A 161 -7.77 9.72 15.50
N PRO A 162 -8.38 10.34 14.46
CA PRO A 162 -8.09 10.02 13.07
C PRO A 162 -6.63 10.22 12.67
N VAL A 163 -5.94 11.24 13.21
CA VAL A 163 -4.54 11.53 12.91
C VAL A 163 -3.63 10.51 13.59
N ALA A 164 -3.89 10.22 14.88
CA ALA A 164 -3.16 9.20 15.64
C ALA A 164 -3.35 7.82 15.01
N GLU A 165 -4.57 7.47 14.62
CA GLU A 165 -4.87 6.23 13.90
C GLU A 165 -4.06 6.12 12.60
N TYR A 166 -4.04 7.18 11.78
CA TYR A 166 -3.30 7.20 10.52
C TYR A 166 -1.79 6.97 10.73
N VAL A 167 -1.20 7.62 11.75
CA VAL A 167 0.23 7.52 12.07
C VAL A 167 0.59 6.15 12.66
N VAL A 168 -0.27 5.56 13.50
CA VAL A 168 0.03 4.33 14.25
C VAL A 168 -0.30 3.07 13.44
N ARG A 169 -1.29 3.12 12.56
CA ARG A 169 -1.72 1.96 11.75
C ARG A 169 -0.63 1.45 10.80
N ALA A 170 0.14 2.34 10.19
CA ALA A 170 1.19 1.95 9.25
C ALA A 170 2.28 1.09 9.92
N PRO A 171 2.96 1.54 11.01
CA PRO A 171 3.95 0.71 11.71
C PRO A 171 3.37 -0.58 12.29
N ALA A 172 2.10 -0.57 12.76
CA ALA A 172 1.43 -1.78 13.22
C ALA A 172 1.36 -2.85 12.13
N MET A 173 0.87 -2.49 10.93
CA MET A 173 0.80 -3.42 9.80
C MET A 173 2.17 -3.74 9.21
N MET A 174 3.17 -2.87 9.33
CA MET A 174 4.55 -3.20 8.99
C MET A 174 5.11 -4.31 9.88
N LEU A 175 4.87 -4.28 11.19
CA LEU A 175 5.24 -5.38 12.11
C LEU A 175 4.56 -6.69 11.73
N VAL A 176 3.25 -6.65 11.43
CA VAL A 176 2.52 -7.82 10.93
C VAL A 176 3.17 -8.35 9.64
N GLY A 177 3.51 -7.45 8.71
CA GLY A 177 4.18 -7.79 7.45
C GLY A 177 5.54 -8.45 7.65
N MET A 178 6.35 -7.96 8.59
CA MET A 178 7.62 -8.59 8.98
C MET A 178 7.39 -10.01 9.51
N GLY A 179 6.40 -10.20 10.39
CA GLY A 179 6.02 -11.50 10.92
C GLY A 179 5.56 -12.47 9.83
N LEU A 180 4.68 -12.02 8.93
CA LEU A 180 4.18 -12.81 7.79
C LEU A 180 5.30 -13.17 6.80
N TYR A 181 6.27 -12.28 6.57
CA TYR A 181 7.44 -12.58 5.76
C TYR A 181 8.25 -13.73 6.36
N ARG A 182 8.55 -13.70 7.67
CA ARG A 182 9.26 -14.76 8.37
C ARG A 182 8.52 -16.10 8.36
N LEU A 183 7.19 -16.08 8.36
CA LEU A 183 6.36 -17.27 8.21
C LEU A 183 6.27 -17.79 6.77
N GLY A 184 6.91 -17.14 5.81
CA GLY A 184 6.86 -17.57 4.42
C GLY A 184 5.56 -17.19 3.69
N VAL A 185 4.75 -16.29 4.26
CA VAL A 185 3.45 -15.91 3.66
C VAL A 185 3.64 -14.86 2.55
N ILE A 186 4.36 -13.78 2.83
CA ILE A 186 4.52 -12.67 1.84
C ILE A 186 5.59 -13.00 0.78
N ASN A 187 6.55 -13.88 1.08
CA ASN A 187 7.62 -14.25 0.16
C ASN A 187 7.30 -15.45 -0.75
N ALA A 188 6.02 -15.80 -0.89
CA ALA A 188 5.53 -16.93 -1.68
C ALA A 188 6.11 -18.30 -1.25
N GLY A 189 6.46 -18.46 0.03
CA GLY A 189 7.07 -19.67 0.59
C GLY A 189 6.08 -20.80 0.90
N ARG A 190 4.76 -20.56 0.81
CA ARG A 190 3.72 -21.57 1.04
C ARG A 190 3.25 -22.18 -0.29
N ASP A 191 2.59 -23.33 -0.22
CA ASP A 191 1.98 -23.95 -1.40
C ASP A 191 0.63 -23.30 -1.79
N ALA A 192 0.13 -23.61 -2.98
CA ALA A 192 -1.10 -23.04 -3.50
C ALA A 192 -2.35 -23.44 -2.68
N ALA A 193 -2.36 -24.67 -2.13
CA ALA A 193 -3.48 -25.16 -1.33
C ALA A 193 -3.58 -24.40 0.00
N TRP A 194 -2.45 -24.13 0.64
CA TRP A 194 -2.39 -23.31 1.85
C TRP A 194 -2.89 -21.89 1.58
N TYR A 195 -2.41 -21.23 0.51
CA TYR A 195 -2.86 -19.88 0.16
C TYR A 195 -4.36 -19.84 -0.14
N ARG A 196 -4.89 -20.81 -0.88
CA ARG A 196 -6.33 -20.91 -1.16
C ARG A 196 -7.16 -21.05 0.12
N MET A 197 -6.72 -21.89 1.05
CA MET A 197 -7.37 -22.07 2.35
C MET A 197 -7.31 -20.79 3.18
N ALA A 198 -6.12 -20.18 3.28
CA ALA A 198 -5.91 -18.93 4.01
C ALA A 198 -6.77 -17.78 3.43
N THR A 199 -6.85 -17.65 2.10
CA THR A 199 -7.72 -16.69 1.43
C THR A 199 -9.18 -16.85 1.86
N ARG A 200 -9.70 -18.08 1.77
CA ARG A 200 -11.11 -18.39 2.13
C ARG A 200 -11.39 -18.06 3.60
N ARG A 201 -10.52 -18.48 4.51
CA ARG A 201 -10.68 -18.22 5.96
C ARG A 201 -10.59 -16.73 6.28
N SER A 202 -9.64 -16.03 5.69
CA SER A 202 -9.45 -14.60 5.92
C SER A 202 -10.66 -13.79 5.44
N PHE A 203 -11.16 -14.04 4.24
CA PHE A 203 -12.38 -13.36 3.76
C PHE A 203 -13.64 -13.80 4.51
N ALA A 204 -13.76 -15.08 4.91
CA ALA A 204 -14.88 -15.53 5.73
C ALA A 204 -14.98 -14.84 7.09
N MET A 205 -13.86 -14.37 7.64
CA MET A 205 -13.84 -13.56 8.87
C MET A 205 -13.92 -12.06 8.57
N GLY A 206 -13.17 -11.57 7.61
CA GLY A 206 -13.07 -10.13 7.34
C GLY A 206 -14.30 -9.53 6.67
N LEU A 207 -14.90 -10.22 5.70
CA LEU A 207 -16.09 -9.71 4.99
C LEU A 207 -17.28 -9.46 5.91
N PRO A 208 -17.72 -10.42 6.77
CA PRO A 208 -18.83 -10.17 7.69
C PRO A 208 -18.56 -8.98 8.62
N LEU A 209 -17.34 -8.88 9.20
CA LEU A 209 -16.99 -7.78 10.09
C LEU A 209 -17.08 -6.43 9.38
N CYS A 210 -16.48 -6.31 8.19
CA CYS A 210 -16.54 -5.05 7.44
C CYS A 210 -17.96 -4.75 6.92
N SER A 211 -18.78 -5.77 6.60
CA SER A 211 -20.16 -5.56 6.15
C SER A 211 -21.09 -5.18 7.30
N VAL A 212 -20.92 -5.80 8.47
CA VAL A 212 -21.70 -5.46 9.67
C VAL A 212 -21.39 -4.05 10.15
N ALA A 213 -20.11 -3.63 10.07
CA ALA A 213 -19.71 -2.25 10.37
C ALA A 213 -20.50 -1.21 9.55
N TRP A 214 -20.76 -1.52 8.28
CA TRP A 214 -21.58 -0.65 7.41
C TRP A 214 -23.01 -0.45 7.92
N VAL A 215 -23.60 -1.45 8.56
CA VAL A 215 -24.98 -1.38 9.10
C VAL A 215 -25.05 -0.44 10.30
N PHE A 216 -23.96 -0.31 11.07
CA PHE A 216 -23.91 0.53 12.27
C PHE A 216 -23.38 1.94 12.05
N VAL A 217 -22.97 2.29 10.82
CA VAL A 217 -22.29 3.57 10.56
C VAL A 217 -23.15 4.79 10.87
N GLU A 218 -24.47 4.70 10.68
CA GLU A 218 -25.39 5.82 10.93
C GLU A 218 -25.78 5.98 12.42
N ASP A 219 -25.96 4.86 13.14
CA ASP A 219 -26.50 4.89 14.51
C ASP A 219 -25.43 4.78 15.59
N GLN A 220 -24.29 4.14 15.31
CA GLN A 220 -23.25 3.81 16.28
C GLN A 220 -21.87 3.85 15.60
N GLU A 221 -21.40 5.05 15.27
CA GLU A 221 -20.17 5.28 14.52
C GLU A 221 -18.93 4.62 15.18
N ASP A 222 -18.74 4.80 16.50
CA ASP A 222 -17.61 4.22 17.23
C ASP A 222 -17.60 2.70 17.15
N LEU A 223 -18.77 2.06 17.25
CA LEU A 223 -18.91 0.61 17.12
C LEU A 223 -18.62 0.18 15.68
N ALA A 224 -19.11 0.91 14.69
CA ALA A 224 -18.85 0.66 13.29
C ALA A 224 -17.34 0.72 12.97
N LEU A 225 -16.65 1.74 13.45
CA LEU A 225 -15.20 1.91 13.33
C LEU A 225 -14.44 0.75 13.99
N LEU A 226 -14.81 0.40 15.23
CA LEU A 226 -14.17 -0.71 15.95
C LEU A 226 -14.34 -2.04 15.20
N VAL A 227 -15.56 -2.38 14.78
CA VAL A 227 -15.87 -3.63 14.07
C VAL A 227 -15.17 -3.68 12.71
N ASN A 228 -15.15 -2.57 11.96
CA ASN A 228 -14.39 -2.46 10.72
C ASN A 228 -12.88 -2.68 10.97
N ASN A 229 -12.33 -2.05 12.00
CA ASN A 229 -10.92 -2.18 12.35
C ASN A 229 -10.53 -3.61 12.76
N LEU A 230 -11.43 -4.39 13.34
CA LEU A 230 -11.24 -5.82 13.57
C LEU A 230 -11.23 -6.61 12.24
N GLY A 231 -12.03 -6.20 11.26
CA GLY A 231 -12.12 -6.86 9.95
C GLY A 231 -10.93 -6.58 9.01
N VAL A 232 -10.33 -5.38 9.09
CA VAL A 232 -9.27 -4.92 8.17
C VAL A 232 -8.06 -5.87 8.10
N PRO A 233 -7.44 -6.36 9.19
CA PRO A 233 -6.31 -7.27 9.13
C PRO A 233 -6.64 -8.58 8.41
N PHE A 234 -7.84 -9.12 8.60
CA PHE A 234 -8.30 -10.32 7.90
C PHE A 234 -8.50 -10.06 6.42
N MET A 235 -9.12 -8.95 6.03
CA MET A 235 -9.27 -8.56 4.63
C MET A 235 -7.91 -8.38 3.96
N ALA A 236 -6.97 -7.68 4.61
CA ALA A 236 -5.64 -7.46 4.09
C ALA A 236 -4.87 -8.79 3.91
N LEU A 237 -4.93 -9.69 4.90
CA LEU A 237 -4.36 -11.03 4.79
C LEU A 237 -5.02 -11.84 3.66
N GLY A 238 -6.34 -11.72 3.51
CA GLY A 238 -7.09 -12.31 2.41
C GLY A 238 -6.59 -11.88 1.04
N TYR A 239 -6.33 -10.58 0.84
CA TYR A 239 -5.76 -10.05 -0.40
C TYR A 239 -4.32 -10.53 -0.63
N VAL A 240 -3.48 -10.51 0.41
CA VAL A 240 -2.12 -11.05 0.31
C VAL A 240 -2.17 -12.50 -0.16
N CYS A 241 -2.95 -13.35 0.52
CA CYS A 241 -3.06 -14.77 0.19
C CYS A 241 -3.70 -15.02 -1.19
N LEU A 242 -4.71 -14.23 -1.58
CA LEU A 242 -5.35 -14.31 -2.90
C LEU A 242 -4.34 -14.06 -4.03
N VAL A 243 -3.57 -12.97 -3.93
CA VAL A 243 -2.57 -12.64 -4.96
C VAL A 243 -1.48 -13.70 -5.01
N MET A 244 -0.98 -14.17 -3.86
CA MET A 244 0.01 -15.25 -3.79
C MET A 244 -0.53 -16.55 -4.39
N TRP A 245 -1.79 -16.91 -4.11
CA TRP A 245 -2.44 -18.07 -4.70
C TRP A 245 -2.53 -17.98 -6.22
N VAL A 246 -3.04 -16.85 -6.75
CA VAL A 246 -3.15 -16.60 -8.19
C VAL A 246 -1.78 -16.68 -8.88
N CYS A 247 -0.74 -16.13 -8.24
CA CYS A 247 0.63 -16.21 -8.75
C CYS A 247 1.17 -17.65 -8.75
N LYS A 248 0.92 -18.42 -7.69
CA LYS A 248 1.38 -19.82 -7.58
C LYS A 248 0.75 -20.73 -8.60
N GLU A 249 -0.52 -20.52 -8.92
CA GLU A 249 -1.22 -21.30 -9.95
C GLU A 249 -0.98 -20.79 -11.38
N GLY A 250 -0.20 -19.71 -11.55
CA GLY A 250 0.07 -19.12 -12.86
C GLY A 250 -1.17 -18.59 -13.57
N ARG A 251 -2.24 -18.27 -12.83
CA ARG A 251 -3.48 -17.75 -13.41
C ARG A 251 -3.31 -16.30 -13.85
N LEU A 252 -4.01 -15.92 -14.92
CA LEU A 252 -4.03 -14.55 -15.45
C LEU A 252 -2.61 -13.97 -15.72
N PRO A 253 -1.73 -14.67 -16.47
CA PRO A 253 -0.31 -14.27 -16.57
C PRO A 253 -0.11 -12.88 -17.17
N ARG A 254 -1.00 -12.43 -18.08
CA ARG A 254 -0.94 -11.08 -18.65
C ARG A 254 -1.26 -9.98 -17.60
N VAL A 255 -2.23 -10.24 -16.73
CA VAL A 255 -2.58 -9.33 -15.64
C VAL A 255 -1.44 -9.28 -14.62
N GLN A 256 -0.92 -10.44 -14.21
CA GLN A 256 0.25 -10.51 -13.32
C GLN A 256 1.43 -9.72 -13.89
N ALA A 257 1.75 -9.87 -15.16
CA ALA A 257 2.86 -9.15 -15.79
C ALA A 257 2.68 -7.62 -15.76
N ARG A 258 1.45 -7.13 -15.97
CA ARG A 258 1.13 -5.70 -15.90
C ARG A 258 1.18 -5.17 -14.47
N LEU A 259 0.59 -5.89 -13.52
CA LEU A 259 0.63 -5.55 -12.10
C LEU A 259 2.07 -5.58 -11.57
N ALA A 260 2.86 -6.59 -11.93
CA ALA A 260 4.27 -6.68 -11.55
C ALA A 260 5.07 -5.48 -12.07
N ALA A 261 4.83 -5.06 -13.31
CA ALA A 261 5.49 -3.88 -13.88
C ALA A 261 5.11 -2.60 -13.13
N ALA A 262 3.81 -2.39 -12.86
CA ALA A 262 3.34 -1.26 -12.06
C ALA A 262 3.92 -1.28 -10.64
N GLY A 263 3.98 -2.46 -9.99
CA GLY A 263 4.54 -2.64 -8.65
C GLY A 263 6.07 -2.47 -8.58
N GLN A 264 6.79 -2.75 -9.67
CA GLN A 264 8.23 -2.44 -9.78
C GLN A 264 8.51 -0.94 -9.84
N MET A 265 7.53 -0.16 -10.30
CA MET A 265 7.55 1.29 -10.40
C MET A 265 6.60 1.94 -9.36
N ALA A 266 6.42 1.30 -8.20
CA ALA A 266 5.41 1.70 -7.23
C ALA A 266 5.59 3.14 -6.72
N LEU A 267 6.82 3.59 -6.45
CA LEU A 267 7.08 4.95 -6.00
C LEU A 267 6.77 5.97 -7.11
N THR A 268 7.25 5.73 -8.32
CA THR A 268 6.95 6.57 -9.49
C THR A 268 5.44 6.63 -9.75
N ASN A 269 4.78 5.47 -9.77
CA ASN A 269 3.35 5.41 -10.04
C ASN A 269 2.52 6.04 -8.91
N TYR A 270 2.93 5.91 -7.64
CA TYR A 270 2.27 6.56 -6.51
C TYR A 270 2.33 8.09 -6.60
N LEU A 271 3.51 8.66 -6.84
CA LEU A 271 3.67 10.10 -7.03
C LEU A 271 2.88 10.61 -8.25
N MET A 272 2.89 9.83 -9.34
CA MET A 272 2.09 10.13 -10.54
C MET A 272 0.58 10.04 -10.27
N GLN A 273 0.10 9.14 -9.42
CA GLN A 273 -1.32 9.05 -9.04
C GLN A 273 -1.81 10.35 -8.41
N THR A 274 -1.03 10.94 -7.52
CA THR A 274 -1.38 12.22 -6.90
C THR A 274 -1.47 13.33 -7.95
N VAL A 275 -0.45 13.49 -8.78
CA VAL A 275 -0.45 14.53 -9.82
C VAL A 275 -1.61 14.34 -10.82
N LEU A 276 -1.76 13.13 -11.35
CA LEU A 276 -2.83 12.82 -12.31
C LEU A 276 -4.22 12.93 -11.67
N GLY A 277 -4.37 12.48 -10.42
CA GLY A 277 -5.62 12.56 -9.68
C GLY A 277 -6.04 14.00 -9.42
N MET A 278 -5.15 14.81 -8.84
CA MET A 278 -5.43 16.24 -8.59
C MET A 278 -5.75 17.00 -9.89
N LEU A 279 -4.98 16.78 -10.96
CA LEU A 279 -5.25 17.40 -12.26
C LEU A 279 -6.59 16.94 -12.85
N SER A 280 -6.91 15.64 -12.76
CA SER A 280 -8.16 15.09 -13.31
C SER A 280 -9.39 15.61 -12.55
N ILE A 281 -9.34 15.56 -11.21
CA ILE A 281 -10.46 16.00 -10.36
C ILE A 281 -10.62 17.52 -10.46
N GLY A 282 -9.52 18.29 -10.37
CA GLY A 282 -9.56 19.74 -10.51
C GLY A 282 -10.08 20.20 -11.89
N ALA A 283 -9.66 19.56 -12.98
CA ALA A 283 -10.18 19.86 -14.31
C ALA A 283 -11.67 19.50 -14.44
N LEU A 284 -12.12 18.38 -13.90
CA LEU A 284 -13.53 17.98 -13.92
C LEU A 284 -14.39 18.93 -13.10
N ASN A 285 -13.97 19.32 -11.90
CA ASN A 285 -14.66 20.32 -11.08
C ASN A 285 -14.79 21.66 -11.83
N HIS A 286 -13.69 22.12 -12.44
CA HIS A 286 -13.70 23.37 -13.22
C HIS A 286 -14.65 23.31 -14.42
N LEU A 287 -14.63 22.23 -15.20
CA LEU A 287 -15.46 22.07 -16.39
C LEU A 287 -16.96 21.93 -16.06
N ARG A 288 -17.28 21.35 -14.90
CA ARG A 288 -18.66 21.13 -14.48
C ARG A 288 -19.26 22.29 -13.66
N GLY A 289 -18.40 23.13 -13.07
CA GLY A 289 -18.83 24.19 -12.14
C GLY A 289 -19.35 23.68 -10.80
N GLU A 290 -19.16 22.38 -10.50
CA GLU A 290 -19.56 21.70 -9.26
C GLU A 290 -18.57 20.59 -8.90
N ARG A 291 -18.59 20.10 -7.65
CA ARG A 291 -17.75 18.97 -7.25
C ARG A 291 -18.14 17.70 -8.01
N VAL A 292 -17.13 16.92 -8.37
CA VAL A 292 -17.32 15.65 -9.07
C VAL A 292 -18.01 14.61 -8.19
N THR A 293 -18.92 13.87 -8.79
CA THR A 293 -19.59 12.74 -8.15
C THR A 293 -18.74 11.47 -8.18
N ALA A 294 -19.13 10.45 -7.41
CA ALA A 294 -18.50 9.13 -7.40
C ALA A 294 -18.28 8.52 -8.79
N PHE A 295 -19.21 8.75 -9.74
CA PHE A 295 -19.07 8.28 -11.12
C PHE A 295 -17.82 8.86 -11.81
N TRP A 296 -17.57 10.14 -11.68
CA TRP A 296 -16.41 10.80 -12.30
C TRP A 296 -15.11 10.44 -11.62
N MET A 297 -15.13 10.23 -10.29
CA MET A 297 -13.99 9.72 -9.52
C MET A 297 -13.62 8.31 -9.98
N MET A 298 -14.61 7.42 -10.19
CA MET A 298 -14.37 6.08 -10.73
C MET A 298 -13.80 6.14 -12.15
N LEU A 299 -14.35 7.00 -13.01
CA LEU A 299 -13.84 7.17 -14.39
C LEU A 299 -12.39 7.66 -14.41
N ALA A 300 -12.05 8.65 -13.57
CA ALA A 300 -10.68 9.13 -13.41
C ALA A 300 -9.75 8.00 -12.87
N THR A 301 -10.20 7.25 -11.87
CA THR A 301 -9.47 6.10 -11.33
C THR A 301 -9.16 5.06 -12.39
N PHE A 302 -10.17 4.61 -13.17
CA PHE A 302 -9.97 3.63 -14.23
C PHE A 302 -9.06 4.15 -15.34
N THR A 303 -9.17 5.43 -15.67
CA THR A 303 -8.30 6.08 -16.66
C THR A 303 -6.84 6.08 -16.19
N ILE A 304 -6.58 6.48 -14.95
CA ILE A 304 -5.23 6.48 -14.37
C ILE A 304 -4.68 5.04 -14.29
N TRP A 305 -5.49 4.05 -13.89
CA TRP A 305 -5.09 2.65 -13.91
C TRP A 305 -4.71 2.17 -15.32
N ALA A 306 -5.55 2.49 -16.32
CA ALA A 306 -5.27 2.11 -17.71
C ALA A 306 -3.92 2.69 -18.19
N VAL A 307 -3.68 3.98 -17.92
CA VAL A 307 -2.40 4.64 -18.23
C VAL A 307 -1.25 3.93 -17.53
N GLN A 308 -1.32 3.72 -16.22
CA GLN A 308 -0.22 3.12 -15.46
C GLN A 308 0.09 1.67 -15.85
N LEU A 309 -0.94 0.86 -16.09
CA LEU A 309 -0.78 -0.52 -16.55
C LEU A 309 -0.28 -0.60 -18.00
N ALA A 310 -0.62 0.40 -18.83
CA ALA A 310 -0.15 0.45 -20.22
C ALA A 310 1.32 0.88 -20.32
N TRP A 311 1.76 1.89 -19.56
CA TRP A 311 3.10 2.46 -19.73
C TRP A 311 4.19 1.76 -18.92
N SER A 312 3.88 1.19 -17.73
CA SER A 312 4.89 0.63 -16.83
C SER A 312 5.68 -0.52 -17.47
N ALA A 313 5.00 -1.42 -18.19
CA ALA A 313 5.68 -2.55 -18.81
C ALA A 313 6.57 -2.17 -20.01
N PRO A 314 6.16 -1.32 -20.98
CA PRO A 314 7.06 -0.77 -22.00
C PRO A 314 8.24 0.00 -21.42
N TRP A 315 8.02 0.82 -20.39
CA TRP A 315 9.09 1.55 -19.71
C TRP A 315 10.18 0.61 -19.19
N LEU A 316 9.81 -0.46 -18.50
CA LEU A 316 10.75 -1.43 -17.93
C LEU A 316 11.45 -2.33 -18.96
N ARG A 317 11.05 -2.29 -20.24
CA ARG A 317 11.81 -2.92 -21.34
C ARG A 317 13.04 -2.09 -21.70
N VAL A 318 12.95 -0.77 -21.56
CA VAL A 318 14.01 0.19 -21.91
C VAL A 318 14.85 0.58 -20.70
N PHE A 319 14.19 0.76 -19.54
CA PHE A 319 14.81 1.22 -18.31
C PHE A 319 14.73 0.18 -17.20
N ARG A 320 15.72 0.13 -16.33
CA ARG A 320 15.81 -0.85 -15.22
C ARG A 320 14.87 -0.55 -14.05
N PHE A 321 14.51 0.72 -13.86
CA PHE A 321 13.74 1.26 -12.74
C PHE A 321 12.80 2.34 -13.25
N GLY A 322 11.74 2.64 -12.48
CA GLY A 322 11.01 3.88 -12.65
C GLY A 322 11.89 5.09 -12.29
N PRO A 323 11.56 6.30 -12.78
CA PRO A 323 12.35 7.49 -12.52
C PRO A 323 12.59 7.77 -11.02
N ALA A 324 11.54 7.73 -10.21
CA ALA A 324 11.64 7.98 -8.77
C ALA A 324 12.43 6.87 -8.05
N GLU A 325 12.22 5.60 -8.43
CA GLU A 325 13.00 4.48 -7.90
C GLU A 325 14.49 4.61 -8.24
N TRP A 326 14.80 5.04 -9.46
CA TRP A 326 16.18 5.23 -9.89
C TRP A 326 16.87 6.33 -9.09
N ALA A 327 16.22 7.49 -8.93
CA ALA A 327 16.73 8.61 -8.15
C ALA A 327 16.96 8.20 -6.68
N TRP A 328 15.93 7.61 -6.06
CA TRP A 328 15.99 7.13 -4.67
C TRP A 328 17.11 6.10 -4.45
N ARG A 329 17.26 5.12 -5.36
CA ARG A 329 18.33 4.11 -5.29
C ARG A 329 19.71 4.73 -5.50
N SER A 330 19.85 5.63 -6.47
CA SER A 330 21.14 6.31 -6.73
C SER A 330 21.59 7.10 -5.51
N ALA A 331 20.70 7.82 -4.86
CA ALA A 331 20.97 8.54 -3.63
C ALA A 331 21.26 7.59 -2.45
N THR A 332 20.49 6.49 -2.28
CA THR A 332 20.68 5.51 -1.22
C THR A 332 22.07 4.88 -1.25
N TYR A 333 22.53 4.47 -2.44
CA TYR A 333 23.83 3.82 -2.61
C TYR A 333 24.97 4.81 -2.91
N ARG A 334 24.70 6.13 -2.88
CA ARG A 334 25.66 7.20 -3.19
C ARG A 334 26.42 6.97 -4.50
N ARG A 335 25.74 6.36 -5.47
CA ARG A 335 26.28 6.01 -6.78
C ARG A 335 25.17 6.03 -7.81
N VAL A 336 25.37 6.77 -8.91
CA VAL A 336 24.42 6.76 -10.04
C VAL A 336 24.26 5.33 -10.55
N GLN A 337 23.03 4.83 -10.45
CA GLN A 337 22.68 3.48 -10.90
C GLN A 337 22.52 3.48 -12.43
N ARG A 338 22.89 2.36 -13.09
CA ARG A 338 22.63 2.19 -14.51
C ARG A 338 21.12 2.30 -14.78
N PHE A 339 20.72 3.30 -15.56
CA PHE A 339 19.31 3.59 -15.78
C PHE A 339 18.70 2.74 -16.90
N ARG A 340 19.43 2.58 -18.03
CA ARG A 340 18.99 1.72 -19.14
C ARG A 340 19.19 0.24 -18.82
N ALA A 341 18.31 -0.61 -19.37
CA ALA A 341 18.30 -2.07 -19.19
C ALA A 341 19.50 -2.78 -19.85
#